data_2e9619a126d8a8a8bdb9e3758ea32a14
#
_entry.id   2e9619a126d8a8a8bdb9e3758ea32a14
#
_cell.length_a   1.000
_cell.length_b   1.000
_cell.length_c   1.000
_cell.angle_alpha   90.00
_cell.angle_beta   90.00
_cell.angle_gamma   90.00
#
_symmetry.space_group_name_H-M   'P 1'
#
loop_
_entity.id
_entity.type
_entity.pdbx_description
1 polymer ?
#
loop_
_entity_poly.entity_id
_entity_poly.type
_entity_poly.pdbx_seq_one_letter_code
_entity_poly.pdbx_strand_id
1 'polypeptide(L)'
;MKKDILVRLANSPAKLAKQAKLALLASLALLAFLVTSCVSQEENPDTPTGNFEALWHIIDEHYCFFDYKDIDWNQIYQTYKVRVNDNMNREQLFEVLTDMLSELRDGHVNLYTAFDNGRYWNWHEDYPTNFSDTLQRRYLGTDYRIAGGLRYRILDDNIGYVYYGSFSSAVGEGNLDEVIQHLMFCQGMILDIRSNGGGDLTNAEKLAARFCNQKTLVGYIQHKTGKGHNDFSAQEPQYIEPSSNLRWQKKVVLLTNRGVFSAANEFTTYMKCMPQVTVVGDHTGGGSGLPFTASLPNGWTVRFSACPTYDANHNQTEFGIDPDYNVALTDEDFNKGKDTIIEHARTLLNNN
;
A
#
# COMPACT_ATOMS: atom_id res chain seq x y z
N MET A 1 -63.60 -30.20 -28.39
CA MET A 1 -63.02 -29.99 -29.73
C MET A 1 -62.06 -28.83 -29.67
N LYS A 2 -60.79 -29.05 -29.71
CA LYS A 2 -59.72 -28.36 -30.43
C LYS A 2 -58.41 -29.01 -29.97
N LYS A 3 -57.73 -29.57 -30.97
CA LYS A 3 -56.44 -30.26 -30.81
C LYS A 3 -55.33 -29.24 -30.71
N ASP A 4 -54.50 -29.30 -29.65
CA ASP A 4 -53.24 -28.60 -29.57
C ASP A 4 -52.17 -29.41 -30.29
N ILE A 5 -51.61 -28.81 -31.34
CA ILE A 5 -50.51 -29.33 -32.14
C ILE A 5 -49.20 -28.89 -31.47
N LEU A 6 -48.56 -29.85 -30.73
CA LEU A 6 -47.18 -29.71 -30.27
C LEU A 6 -46.24 -29.96 -31.44
N VAL A 7 -45.65 -28.90 -32.00
CA VAL A 7 -44.58 -29.00 -32.99
C VAL A 7 -43.28 -29.33 -32.23
N ARG A 8 -42.87 -30.61 -32.24
CA ARG A 8 -41.54 -31.03 -31.86
C ARG A 8 -40.54 -30.68 -32.94
N LEU A 9 -39.75 -29.63 -32.74
CA LEU A 9 -38.53 -29.36 -33.54
C LEU A 9 -37.50 -30.44 -33.18
N ALA A 10 -37.47 -31.50 -33.96
CA ALA A 10 -36.40 -32.50 -33.89
C ALA A 10 -35.14 -31.93 -34.49
N ASN A 11 -34.16 -31.60 -33.70
CA ASN A 11 -32.80 -31.34 -34.16
C ASN A 11 -32.25 -32.61 -34.80
N SER A 12 -31.97 -32.60 -36.10
CA SER A 12 -31.44 -33.77 -36.80
C SER A 12 -30.04 -34.13 -36.24
N PRO A 13 -29.71 -35.43 -36.14
CA PRO A 13 -28.38 -35.86 -35.65
C PRO A 13 -27.21 -35.22 -36.37
N ALA A 14 -27.39 -34.87 -37.64
CA ALA A 14 -26.40 -34.17 -38.45
C ALA A 14 -26.14 -32.72 -37.99
N LYS A 15 -27.15 -31.98 -37.47
CA LYS A 15 -26.98 -30.63 -36.92
C LYS A 15 -26.26 -30.69 -35.58
N LEU A 16 -26.58 -31.66 -34.70
CA LEU A 16 -25.88 -31.86 -33.46
C LEU A 16 -24.41 -32.22 -33.67
N ALA A 17 -24.11 -33.10 -34.61
CA ALA A 17 -22.72 -33.46 -34.95
C ALA A 17 -21.93 -32.30 -35.53
N LYS A 18 -22.57 -31.42 -36.32
CA LYS A 18 -21.93 -30.19 -36.87
C LYS A 18 -21.65 -29.16 -35.76
N GLN A 19 -22.57 -29.00 -34.81
CA GLN A 19 -22.37 -28.10 -33.65
C GLN A 19 -21.30 -28.62 -32.69
N ALA A 20 -21.23 -29.93 -32.43
CA ALA A 20 -20.19 -30.55 -31.62
C ALA A 20 -18.81 -30.42 -32.27
N LYS A 21 -18.71 -30.58 -33.60
CA LYS A 21 -17.48 -30.39 -34.35
C LYS A 21 -17.00 -28.94 -34.35
N LEU A 22 -17.93 -27.96 -34.44
CA LEU A 22 -17.60 -26.54 -34.34
C LEU A 22 -17.14 -26.14 -32.95
N ALA A 23 -17.77 -26.67 -31.89
CA ALA A 23 -17.40 -26.45 -30.50
C ALA A 23 -16.02 -27.06 -30.17
N LEU A 24 -15.71 -28.26 -30.73
CA LEU A 24 -14.40 -28.90 -30.58
C LEU A 24 -13.30 -28.11 -31.30
N LEU A 25 -13.56 -27.59 -32.50
CA LEU A 25 -12.62 -26.73 -33.24
C LEU A 25 -12.39 -25.40 -32.54
N ALA A 26 -13.44 -24.79 -31.94
CA ALA A 26 -13.31 -23.57 -31.17
C ALA A 26 -12.54 -23.78 -29.86
N SER A 27 -12.74 -24.91 -29.17
CA SER A 27 -11.95 -25.25 -27.97
C SER A 27 -10.51 -25.59 -28.28
N LEU A 28 -10.21 -26.25 -29.41
CA LEU A 28 -8.84 -26.50 -29.89
C LEU A 28 -8.12 -25.21 -30.31
N ALA A 29 -8.85 -24.27 -30.96
CA ALA A 29 -8.30 -22.95 -31.29
C ALA A 29 -8.02 -22.11 -30.02
N LEU A 30 -8.90 -22.18 -29.02
CA LEU A 30 -8.67 -21.51 -27.71
C LEU A 30 -7.49 -22.11 -26.94
N LEU A 31 -7.32 -23.45 -26.99
CA LEU A 31 -6.15 -24.13 -26.41
C LEU A 31 -4.86 -23.77 -27.14
N ALA A 32 -4.90 -23.65 -28.49
CA ALA A 32 -3.74 -23.22 -29.28
C ALA A 32 -3.33 -21.77 -28.97
N PHE A 33 -4.27 -20.87 -28.66
CA PHE A 33 -3.98 -19.50 -28.20
C PHE A 33 -3.36 -19.45 -26.80
N LEU A 34 -3.67 -20.43 -25.94
CA LEU A 34 -3.07 -20.51 -24.59
C LEU A 34 -1.63 -21.04 -24.59
N VAL A 35 -1.19 -21.73 -25.63
CA VAL A 35 0.19 -22.25 -25.73
C VAL A 35 1.14 -21.32 -26.50
N THR A 36 0.66 -20.27 -27.15
CA THR A 36 1.52 -19.32 -27.90
C THR A 36 1.91 -18.07 -27.10
N SER A 37 1.53 -17.98 -25.82
CA SER A 37 1.98 -16.93 -24.91
C SER A 37 3.24 -17.29 -24.09
N CYS A 38 4.01 -18.29 -24.53
CA CYS A 38 5.41 -18.35 -24.17
C CYS A 38 6.17 -17.38 -25.08
N VAL A 39 6.12 -16.08 -24.76
CA VAL A 39 7.22 -15.19 -25.10
C VAL A 39 8.44 -15.85 -24.48
N SER A 40 9.40 -16.28 -25.29
CA SER A 40 10.72 -16.68 -24.83
C SER A 40 11.36 -15.42 -24.21
N GLN A 41 11.12 -15.21 -22.92
CA GLN A 41 12.03 -14.42 -22.12
C GLN A 41 13.37 -15.16 -22.27
N GLU A 42 14.41 -14.50 -22.75
CA GLU A 42 15.76 -15.05 -22.68
C GLU A 42 16.00 -15.37 -21.20
N GLU A 43 15.96 -16.65 -20.83
CA GLU A 43 16.19 -17.09 -19.47
C GLU A 43 17.65 -16.79 -19.18
N ASN A 44 17.91 -15.75 -18.38
CA ASN A 44 19.26 -15.49 -17.90
C ASN A 44 19.74 -16.73 -17.12
N PRO A 45 20.99 -17.16 -17.31
CA PRO A 45 21.53 -18.32 -16.61
C PRO A 45 21.59 -18.07 -15.10
N ASP A 46 21.50 -19.16 -14.31
CA ASP A 46 21.74 -19.10 -12.86
C ASP A 46 23.23 -18.99 -12.55
N THR A 47 23.82 -17.86 -12.92
CA THR A 47 25.18 -17.44 -12.59
C THR A 47 25.12 -16.04 -11.95
N PRO A 48 26.14 -15.59 -11.22
CA PRO A 48 26.20 -14.24 -10.70
C PRO A 48 25.90 -13.16 -11.75
N THR A 49 26.53 -13.25 -12.93
CA THR A 49 26.29 -12.32 -14.04
C THR A 49 24.86 -12.43 -14.56
N GLY A 50 24.31 -13.63 -14.73
CA GLY A 50 22.95 -13.84 -15.21
C GLY A 50 21.89 -13.30 -14.22
N ASN A 51 22.10 -13.46 -12.92
CA ASN A 51 21.22 -12.90 -11.90
C ASN A 51 21.29 -11.38 -11.84
N PHE A 52 22.46 -10.79 -12.04
CA PHE A 52 22.62 -9.32 -12.15
C PHE A 52 21.87 -8.76 -13.36
N GLU A 53 22.02 -9.37 -14.54
CA GLU A 53 21.32 -8.95 -15.76
C GLU A 53 19.80 -9.11 -15.60
N ALA A 54 19.33 -10.23 -15.03
CA ALA A 54 17.93 -10.45 -14.76
C ALA A 54 17.34 -9.38 -13.83
N LEU A 55 18.04 -9.07 -12.73
CA LEU A 55 17.61 -8.04 -11.78
C LEU A 55 17.53 -6.66 -12.44
N TRP A 56 18.58 -6.29 -13.19
CA TRP A 56 18.61 -5.00 -13.87
C TRP A 56 17.43 -4.84 -14.83
N HIS A 57 17.16 -5.86 -15.68
CA HIS A 57 16.05 -5.85 -16.64
C HIS A 57 14.68 -5.81 -15.96
N ILE A 58 14.48 -6.58 -14.87
CA ILE A 58 13.22 -6.55 -14.10
C ILE A 58 12.93 -5.13 -13.61
N ILE A 59 13.92 -4.49 -13.04
CA ILE A 59 13.75 -3.13 -12.53
C ILE A 59 13.58 -2.13 -13.68
N ASP A 60 14.39 -2.22 -14.74
CA ASP A 60 14.31 -1.35 -15.92
C ASP A 60 12.92 -1.34 -16.55
N GLU A 61 12.31 -2.51 -16.71
CA GLU A 61 11.00 -2.65 -17.36
C GLU A 61 9.82 -2.32 -16.44
N HIS A 62 9.96 -2.47 -15.13
CA HIS A 62 8.80 -2.49 -14.22
C HIS A 62 8.80 -1.45 -13.11
N TYR A 63 9.94 -0.89 -12.72
CA TYR A 63 9.99 0.14 -11.69
C TYR A 63 9.37 1.45 -12.17
N CYS A 64 8.60 2.13 -11.28
CA CYS A 64 7.74 3.22 -11.72
C CYS A 64 8.24 4.64 -11.41
N PHE A 65 9.35 4.81 -10.70
CA PHE A 65 9.75 6.13 -10.21
C PHE A 65 11.10 6.64 -10.74
N PHE A 66 11.58 6.15 -11.89
CA PHE A 66 12.87 6.60 -12.43
C PHE A 66 12.91 8.10 -12.65
N ASP A 67 11.97 8.64 -13.43
CA ASP A 67 11.90 10.07 -13.72
C ASP A 67 11.55 10.90 -12.48
N TYR A 68 10.62 10.40 -11.64
CA TYR A 68 10.21 11.13 -10.44
C TYR A 68 11.33 11.29 -9.41
N LYS A 69 12.26 10.33 -9.35
CA LYS A 69 13.41 10.35 -8.43
C LYS A 69 14.71 10.81 -9.10
N ASP A 70 14.66 11.19 -10.38
CA ASP A 70 15.83 11.57 -11.18
C ASP A 70 16.93 10.51 -11.13
N ILE A 71 16.60 9.28 -11.58
CA ILE A 71 17.46 8.11 -11.53
C ILE A 71 17.86 7.70 -12.96
N ASP A 72 19.14 7.76 -13.28
CA ASP A 72 19.72 7.18 -14.51
C ASP A 72 20.08 5.71 -14.27
N TRP A 73 19.13 4.81 -14.55
CA TRP A 73 19.30 3.38 -14.34
C TRP A 73 20.36 2.75 -15.25
N ASN A 74 20.55 3.32 -16.46
CA ASN A 74 21.63 2.91 -17.37
C ASN A 74 23.01 3.26 -16.82
N GLN A 75 23.19 4.42 -16.21
CA GLN A 75 24.43 4.78 -15.55
C GLN A 75 24.73 3.88 -14.35
N ILE A 76 23.71 3.56 -13.56
CA ILE A 76 23.81 2.63 -12.44
C ILE A 76 24.24 1.24 -12.95
N TYR A 77 23.68 0.73 -14.04
CA TYR A 77 24.12 -0.51 -14.67
C TYR A 77 25.63 -0.50 -14.96
N GLN A 78 26.14 0.54 -15.63
CA GLN A 78 27.57 0.63 -15.95
C GLN A 78 28.46 0.65 -14.71
N THR A 79 27.98 1.28 -13.63
CA THR A 79 28.70 1.37 -12.36
C THR A 79 28.79 0.00 -11.66
N TYR A 80 27.71 -0.78 -11.68
CA TYR A 80 27.64 -2.03 -10.92
C TYR A 80 28.08 -3.24 -11.73
N LYS A 81 27.91 -3.26 -13.05
CA LYS A 81 28.32 -4.36 -13.93
C LYS A 81 29.78 -4.77 -13.76
N VAL A 82 30.69 -3.82 -13.56
CA VAL A 82 32.12 -4.08 -13.39
C VAL A 82 32.46 -4.74 -12.04
N ARG A 83 31.52 -4.71 -11.09
CA ARG A 83 31.66 -5.34 -9.77
C ARG A 83 31.26 -6.81 -9.75
N VAL A 84 30.61 -7.33 -10.84
CA VAL A 84 30.06 -8.69 -10.89
C VAL A 84 30.93 -9.59 -11.78
N ASN A 85 31.17 -10.81 -11.34
CA ASN A 85 31.79 -11.88 -12.13
C ASN A 85 31.32 -13.25 -11.63
N ASP A 86 31.42 -14.28 -12.47
CA ASP A 86 30.87 -15.61 -12.18
C ASP A 86 31.65 -16.43 -11.14
N ASN A 87 32.75 -15.91 -10.58
CA ASN A 87 33.47 -16.53 -9.46
C ASN A 87 32.97 -16.03 -8.09
N MET A 88 32.01 -15.10 -8.06
CA MET A 88 31.43 -14.57 -6.81
C MET A 88 30.64 -15.66 -6.09
N ASN A 89 30.76 -15.65 -4.76
CA ASN A 89 29.82 -16.43 -3.93
C ASN A 89 28.49 -15.68 -3.76
N ARG A 90 27.49 -16.33 -3.17
CA ARG A 90 26.14 -15.77 -3.03
C ARG A 90 26.09 -14.53 -2.14
N GLU A 91 26.92 -14.45 -1.09
CA GLU A 91 26.99 -13.31 -0.18
C GLU A 91 27.55 -12.08 -0.91
N GLN A 92 28.61 -12.25 -1.69
CA GLN A 92 29.19 -11.16 -2.50
C GLN A 92 28.21 -10.67 -3.57
N LEU A 93 27.49 -11.59 -4.23
CA LEU A 93 26.46 -11.23 -5.19
C LEU A 93 25.34 -10.43 -4.51
N PHE A 94 24.85 -10.90 -3.35
CA PHE A 94 23.81 -10.24 -2.58
C PHE A 94 24.18 -8.79 -2.21
N GLU A 95 25.40 -8.57 -1.75
CA GLU A 95 25.91 -7.22 -1.43
C GLU A 95 25.85 -6.30 -2.66
N VAL A 96 26.36 -6.77 -3.81
CA VAL A 96 26.38 -5.95 -5.03
C VAL A 96 24.96 -5.64 -5.52
N LEU A 97 24.06 -6.62 -5.52
CA LEU A 97 22.68 -6.44 -5.95
C LEU A 97 21.90 -5.51 -4.99
N THR A 98 22.13 -5.66 -3.70
CA THR A 98 21.50 -4.78 -2.69
C THR A 98 22.00 -3.34 -2.79
N ASP A 99 23.32 -3.14 -2.97
CA ASP A 99 23.89 -1.82 -3.21
C ASP A 99 23.27 -1.16 -4.45
N MET A 100 23.18 -1.90 -5.57
CA MET A 100 22.56 -1.41 -6.80
C MET A 100 21.10 -1.01 -6.59
N LEU A 101 20.32 -1.82 -5.88
CA LEU A 101 18.92 -1.52 -5.59
C LEU A 101 18.76 -0.32 -4.65
N SER A 102 19.71 -0.06 -3.76
CA SER A 102 19.68 1.08 -2.84
C SER A 102 19.75 2.44 -3.55
N GLU A 103 20.29 2.49 -4.77
CA GLU A 103 20.30 3.68 -5.62
C GLU A 103 18.89 4.16 -5.99
N LEU A 104 17.89 3.26 -5.93
CA LEU A 104 16.49 3.61 -6.15
C LEU A 104 15.87 4.43 -5.00
N ARG A 105 16.51 4.47 -3.84
CA ARG A 105 16.07 5.23 -2.65
C ARG A 105 14.59 4.99 -2.31
N ASP A 106 14.19 3.71 -2.30
CA ASP A 106 12.80 3.30 -2.20
C ASP A 106 12.62 2.22 -1.13
N GLY A 107 11.79 2.51 -0.12
CA GLY A 107 11.50 1.59 0.97
C GLY A 107 10.72 0.33 0.54
N HIS A 108 10.08 0.35 -0.61
CA HIS A 108 9.41 -0.82 -1.20
C HIS A 108 10.35 -1.70 -2.03
N VAL A 109 11.58 -1.23 -2.33
CA VAL A 109 12.56 -2.04 -3.06
C VAL A 109 13.32 -2.92 -2.08
N ASN A 110 13.14 -4.23 -2.22
CA ASN A 110 13.75 -5.22 -1.33
C ASN A 110 14.23 -6.43 -2.13
N LEU A 111 15.36 -7.01 -1.74
CA LEU A 111 15.86 -8.28 -2.25
C LEU A 111 15.75 -9.34 -1.14
N TYR A 112 14.90 -10.33 -1.34
CA TYR A 112 14.67 -11.40 -0.38
C TYR A 112 15.48 -12.65 -0.74
N THR A 113 16.22 -13.15 0.23
CA THR A 113 16.99 -14.41 0.14
C THR A 113 16.71 -15.28 1.36
N ALA A 114 17.20 -16.51 1.36
CA ALA A 114 17.05 -17.40 2.51
C ALA A 114 17.94 -17.01 3.72
N PHE A 115 18.93 -16.11 3.52
CA PHE A 115 19.91 -15.78 4.56
C PHE A 115 19.91 -14.29 4.95
N ASP A 116 19.39 -13.38 4.09
CA ASP A 116 19.26 -11.95 4.40
C ASP A 116 18.23 -11.27 3.50
N ASN A 117 17.88 -10.01 3.86
CA ASN A 117 16.99 -9.14 3.10
C ASN A 117 17.68 -7.81 2.80
N GLY A 118 17.91 -7.52 1.51
CA GLY A 118 18.35 -6.20 1.04
C GLY A 118 17.21 -5.19 1.16
N ARG A 119 17.53 -3.97 1.65
CA ARG A 119 16.52 -2.93 1.94
C ARG A 119 17.15 -1.55 2.01
N TYR A 120 16.34 -0.52 1.75
CA TYR A 120 16.70 0.88 1.93
C TYR A 120 15.86 1.49 3.07
N TRP A 121 16.51 1.89 4.17
CA TRP A 121 15.84 2.41 5.37
C TRP A 121 15.98 3.91 5.60
N ASN A 122 16.87 4.60 4.87
CA ASN A 122 17.17 6.01 5.07
C ASN A 122 15.97 6.94 4.88
N TRP A 123 14.85 6.43 4.32
CA TRP A 123 13.61 7.19 4.22
C TRP A 123 13.01 7.58 5.58
N HIS A 124 13.41 6.91 6.68
CA HIS A 124 12.92 7.19 8.02
C HIS A 124 14.00 7.23 9.11
N GLU A 125 15.20 6.67 8.90
CA GLU A 125 16.22 6.52 9.97
C GLU A 125 16.81 7.85 10.43
N ASP A 126 16.94 8.83 9.52
CA ASP A 126 17.52 10.15 9.80
C ASP A 126 16.48 11.18 10.26
N TYR A 127 15.27 10.74 10.61
CA TYR A 127 14.18 11.62 11.02
C TYR A 127 13.77 11.42 12.47
N PRO A 128 13.27 12.49 13.16
CA PRO A 128 12.69 12.33 14.49
C PRO A 128 11.56 11.30 14.48
N THR A 129 11.54 10.42 15.46
CA THR A 129 10.46 9.41 15.54
C THR A 129 9.10 10.01 15.82
N ASN A 130 9.04 11.13 16.55
CA ASN A 130 7.80 11.81 16.98
C ASN A 130 6.75 10.84 17.55
N PHE A 131 7.22 9.78 18.21
CA PHE A 131 6.40 8.74 18.81
C PHE A 131 7.14 8.10 20.01
N SER A 132 6.40 7.77 21.03
CA SER A 132 6.88 7.05 22.20
C SER A 132 5.86 6.01 22.65
N ASP A 133 6.24 4.73 22.61
CA ASP A 133 5.42 3.63 23.15
C ASP A 133 5.02 3.86 24.60
N THR A 134 5.91 4.43 25.40
CA THR A 134 5.66 4.70 26.82
C THR A 134 4.56 5.75 26.99
N LEU A 135 4.61 6.84 26.21
CA LEU A 135 3.58 7.87 26.25
C LEU A 135 2.26 7.34 25.69
N GLN A 136 2.28 6.69 24.53
CA GLN A 136 1.09 6.10 23.91
C GLN A 136 0.36 5.16 24.89
N ARG A 137 1.09 4.29 25.62
CA ARG A 137 0.51 3.39 26.63
C ARG A 137 -0.13 4.15 27.80
N ARG A 138 0.39 5.32 28.18
CA ARG A 138 -0.26 6.16 29.21
C ARG A 138 -1.63 6.65 28.77
N TYR A 139 -1.80 7.08 27.52
CA TYR A 139 -3.09 7.49 26.98
C TYR A 139 -4.05 6.32 26.81
N LEU A 140 -3.58 5.15 26.41
CA LEU A 140 -4.40 3.94 26.38
C LEU A 140 -4.79 3.44 27.77
N GLY A 141 -3.91 3.63 28.79
CA GLY A 141 -4.14 3.07 30.13
C GLY A 141 -4.03 1.56 30.16
N THR A 142 -4.67 0.94 31.16
CA THR A 142 -4.68 -0.52 31.35
C THR A 142 -6.01 -1.17 31.01
N ASP A 143 -7.05 -0.35 30.83
CA ASP A 143 -8.45 -0.73 30.63
C ASP A 143 -8.96 -0.48 29.20
N TYR A 144 -8.02 -0.29 28.25
CA TYR A 144 -8.36 -0.12 26.85
C TYR A 144 -9.03 -1.37 26.27
N ARG A 145 -9.84 -1.17 25.25
CA ARG A 145 -10.49 -2.24 24.49
C ARG A 145 -9.69 -2.59 23.23
N ILE A 146 -9.91 -3.80 22.73
CA ILE A 146 -9.29 -4.30 21.50
C ILE A 146 -10.39 -4.81 20.56
N ALA A 147 -10.38 -4.34 19.31
CA ALA A 147 -11.25 -4.82 18.25
C ALA A 147 -10.42 -5.02 16.97
N GLY A 148 -10.09 -6.28 16.65
CA GLY A 148 -9.11 -6.58 15.60
C GLY A 148 -7.75 -5.95 15.92
N GLY A 149 -7.16 -5.25 14.95
CA GLY A 149 -5.91 -4.51 15.14
C GLY A 149 -6.02 -3.19 15.91
N LEU A 150 -7.24 -2.74 16.25
CA LEU A 150 -7.50 -1.47 16.89
C LEU A 150 -7.46 -1.59 18.42
N ARG A 151 -6.77 -0.63 19.08
CA ARG A 151 -6.80 -0.44 20.54
C ARG A 151 -7.45 0.89 20.82
N TYR A 152 -8.44 0.94 21.72
CA TYR A 152 -9.23 2.15 21.91
C TYR A 152 -9.77 2.32 23.32
N ARG A 153 -9.99 3.58 23.70
CA ARG A 153 -10.66 3.98 24.93
C ARG A 153 -11.26 5.39 24.80
N ILE A 154 -12.04 5.78 25.79
CA ILE A 154 -12.50 7.17 25.98
C ILE A 154 -11.53 7.85 26.97
N LEU A 155 -10.95 9.00 26.58
CA LEU A 155 -10.14 9.83 27.45
C LEU A 155 -11.00 10.61 28.44
N ASP A 156 -10.38 11.15 29.51
CA ASP A 156 -11.08 11.83 30.59
C ASP A 156 -11.87 13.08 30.15
N ASP A 157 -11.49 13.68 29.04
CA ASP A 157 -12.17 14.82 28.40
C ASP A 157 -13.21 14.42 27.34
N ASN A 158 -13.71 13.18 27.41
CA ASN A 158 -14.72 12.65 26.48
C ASN A 158 -14.29 12.67 24.99
N ILE A 159 -13.01 12.46 24.72
CA ILE A 159 -12.46 12.24 23.38
C ILE A 159 -12.19 10.74 23.20
N GLY A 160 -12.61 10.18 22.06
CA GLY A 160 -12.24 8.81 21.67
C GLY A 160 -10.78 8.77 21.23
N TYR A 161 -9.97 7.87 21.82
CA TYR A 161 -8.60 7.62 21.36
C TYR A 161 -8.54 6.22 20.78
N VAL A 162 -8.11 6.13 19.52
CA VAL A 162 -7.96 4.88 18.76
C VAL A 162 -6.53 4.82 18.24
N TYR A 163 -5.81 3.74 18.57
CA TYR A 163 -4.48 3.44 18.03
C TYR A 163 -4.53 2.26 17.07
N TYR A 164 -3.96 2.43 15.88
CA TYR A 164 -3.85 1.38 14.87
C TYR A 164 -2.41 1.29 14.35
N GLY A 165 -1.61 0.40 14.93
CA GLY A 165 -0.16 0.33 14.72
C GLY A 165 0.27 -0.41 13.44
N SER A 166 -0.63 -1.11 12.73
CA SER A 166 -0.30 -1.77 11.47
C SER A 166 -1.54 -2.15 10.68
N PHE A 167 -1.58 -1.80 9.40
CA PHE A 167 -2.60 -2.27 8.46
C PHE A 167 -2.46 -3.76 8.09
N SER A 168 -1.37 -4.42 8.47
CA SER A 168 -1.28 -5.89 8.41
C SER A 168 -2.14 -6.59 9.46
N SER A 169 -2.53 -5.89 10.53
CA SER A 169 -3.47 -6.40 11.52
C SER A 169 -4.89 -6.30 10.99
N ALA A 170 -5.56 -7.45 10.83
CA ALA A 170 -6.89 -7.49 10.25
C ALA A 170 -7.91 -6.69 11.07
N VAL A 171 -8.80 -5.99 10.37
CA VAL A 171 -9.96 -5.31 10.94
C VAL A 171 -11.21 -5.67 10.12
N GLY A 172 -12.21 -6.26 10.78
CA GLY A 172 -13.50 -6.61 10.18
C GLY A 172 -14.54 -5.52 10.40
N GLU A 173 -15.63 -5.58 9.64
CA GLU A 173 -16.75 -4.64 9.76
C GLU A 173 -17.30 -4.56 11.19
N GLY A 174 -17.52 -5.73 11.84
CA GLY A 174 -17.98 -5.79 13.22
C GLY A 174 -16.99 -5.16 14.21
N ASN A 175 -15.68 -5.26 13.99
CA ASN A 175 -14.69 -4.60 14.83
C ASN A 175 -14.82 -3.07 14.75
N LEU A 176 -15.04 -2.53 13.55
CA LEU A 176 -15.23 -1.10 13.32
C LEU A 176 -16.56 -0.61 13.93
N ASP A 177 -17.62 -1.41 13.83
CA ASP A 177 -18.91 -1.10 14.47
C ASP A 177 -18.77 -1.01 15.98
N GLU A 178 -18.08 -1.95 16.63
CA GLU A 178 -17.82 -1.94 18.07
C GLU A 178 -17.05 -0.68 18.52
N VAL A 179 -16.00 -0.30 17.78
CA VAL A 179 -15.22 0.93 18.07
C VAL A 179 -16.12 2.17 17.97
N ILE A 180 -16.84 2.32 16.85
CA ILE A 180 -17.69 3.50 16.61
C ILE A 180 -18.82 3.54 17.63
N GLN A 181 -19.48 2.41 17.91
CA GLN A 181 -20.56 2.34 18.90
C GLN A 181 -20.08 2.72 20.31
N HIS A 182 -18.91 2.22 20.72
CA HIS A 182 -18.33 2.55 22.02
C HIS A 182 -18.02 4.04 22.17
N LEU A 183 -17.51 4.66 21.07
CA LEU A 183 -17.09 6.06 21.07
C LEU A 183 -18.21 7.03 20.65
N MET A 184 -19.42 6.55 20.34
CA MET A 184 -20.48 7.35 19.71
C MET A 184 -20.88 8.63 20.47
N PHE A 185 -20.71 8.65 21.79
CA PHE A 185 -21.02 9.82 22.62
C PHE A 185 -19.82 10.75 22.86
N CYS A 186 -18.63 10.39 22.38
CA CYS A 186 -17.46 11.26 22.42
C CYS A 186 -17.69 12.49 21.53
N GLN A 187 -17.07 13.61 21.90
CA GLN A 187 -17.17 14.85 21.11
C GLN A 187 -16.36 14.84 19.83
N GLY A 188 -15.30 14.02 19.78
CA GLY A 188 -14.42 13.82 18.64
C GLY A 188 -13.57 12.56 18.82
N MET A 189 -12.74 12.27 17.83
CA MET A 189 -11.85 11.10 17.82
C MET A 189 -10.42 11.52 17.48
N ILE A 190 -9.45 10.98 18.22
CA ILE A 190 -8.06 10.92 17.82
C ILE A 190 -7.82 9.53 17.23
N LEU A 191 -7.40 9.47 15.98
CA LEU A 191 -6.99 8.25 15.31
C LEU A 191 -5.46 8.28 15.14
N ASP A 192 -4.75 7.51 15.95
CA ASP A 192 -3.31 7.50 15.99
C ASP A 192 -2.76 6.34 15.15
N ILE A 193 -2.15 6.67 14.02
CA ILE A 193 -1.48 5.72 13.13
C ILE A 193 0.03 5.95 13.10
N ARG A 194 0.59 6.70 14.01
CA ARG A 194 2.03 6.94 14.07
C ARG A 194 2.79 5.61 14.17
N SER A 195 3.91 5.54 13.43
CA SER A 195 4.74 4.34 13.30
C SER A 195 4.04 3.13 12.66
N ASN A 196 2.93 3.36 11.95
CA ASN A 196 2.26 2.34 11.15
C ASN A 196 2.94 2.22 9.78
N GLY A 197 3.75 1.17 9.59
CA GLY A 197 4.48 0.91 8.33
C GLY A 197 3.61 0.39 7.18
N GLY A 198 2.28 0.45 7.30
CA GLY A 198 1.36 -0.01 6.27
C GLY A 198 0.89 -1.45 6.44
N GLY A 199 0.65 -2.13 5.32
CA GLY A 199 0.13 -3.49 5.26
C GLY A 199 -0.92 -3.66 4.16
N ASP A 200 -2.11 -4.16 4.49
CA ASP A 200 -3.19 -4.44 3.55
C ASP A 200 -4.01 -3.18 3.24
N LEU A 201 -4.02 -2.77 1.97
CA LEU A 201 -4.82 -1.63 1.48
C LEU A 201 -6.31 -1.82 1.71
N THR A 202 -6.83 -3.05 1.68
CA THR A 202 -8.27 -3.30 1.91
C THR A 202 -8.68 -2.94 3.35
N ASN A 203 -7.77 -3.03 4.33
CA ASN A 203 -8.01 -2.56 5.68
C ASN A 203 -8.02 -1.02 5.75
N ALA A 204 -7.16 -0.35 4.96
CA ALA A 204 -7.14 1.10 4.86
C ALA A 204 -8.44 1.63 4.24
N GLU A 205 -8.90 1.03 3.14
CA GLU A 205 -10.16 1.37 2.48
C GLU A 205 -11.38 1.17 3.38
N LYS A 206 -11.49 0.00 4.06
CA LYS A 206 -12.56 -0.29 5.01
C LYS A 206 -12.62 0.74 6.14
N LEU A 207 -11.47 1.09 6.70
CA LEU A 207 -11.41 2.07 7.78
C LEU A 207 -11.81 3.46 7.25
N ALA A 208 -11.30 3.89 6.10
CA ALA A 208 -11.63 5.18 5.49
C ALA A 208 -13.13 5.30 5.15
N ALA A 209 -13.77 4.21 4.70
CA ALA A 209 -15.19 4.14 4.39
C ALA A 209 -16.10 4.49 5.61
N ARG A 210 -15.58 4.35 6.83
CA ARG A 210 -16.29 4.70 8.07
C ARG A 210 -16.36 6.21 8.32
N PHE A 211 -15.55 7.00 7.64
CA PHE A 211 -15.50 8.45 7.73
C PHE A 211 -16.07 9.15 6.49
N CYS A 212 -16.41 8.39 5.46
CA CYS A 212 -16.93 8.85 4.19
C CYS A 212 -18.47 8.95 4.23
N ASN A 213 -19.06 10.04 3.70
CA ASN A 213 -20.50 10.25 3.65
C ASN A 213 -21.12 10.09 2.27
N GLN A 214 -20.30 10.21 1.25
CA GLN A 214 -20.66 10.06 -0.14
C GLN A 214 -19.46 9.45 -0.87
N LYS A 215 -19.67 8.93 -2.07
CA LYS A 215 -18.56 8.50 -2.94
C LYS A 215 -17.58 9.66 -3.09
N THR A 216 -16.37 9.49 -2.58
CA THR A 216 -15.35 10.53 -2.51
C THR A 216 -14.15 10.13 -3.36
N LEU A 217 -13.74 11.00 -4.28
CA LEU A 217 -12.47 10.85 -4.99
C LEU A 217 -11.34 11.04 -3.98
N VAL A 218 -10.45 10.06 -3.89
CA VAL A 218 -9.35 10.07 -2.91
C VAL A 218 -7.97 10.06 -3.55
N GLY A 219 -7.89 9.81 -4.87
CA GLY A 219 -6.62 9.80 -5.57
C GLY A 219 -6.72 9.20 -6.95
N TYR A 220 -5.56 8.88 -7.50
CA TYR A 220 -5.42 8.26 -8.80
C TYR A 220 -4.30 7.22 -8.77
N ILE A 221 -4.35 6.25 -9.69
CA ILE A 221 -3.32 5.24 -9.91
C ILE A 221 -3.01 5.14 -11.41
N GLN A 222 -1.79 4.78 -11.73
CA GLN A 222 -1.39 4.41 -13.09
C GLN A 222 -0.80 2.99 -13.11
N HIS A 223 -0.94 2.33 -14.24
CA HIS A 223 -0.40 1.00 -14.47
C HIS A 223 0.58 1.02 -15.64
N LYS A 224 1.64 0.21 -15.57
CA LYS A 224 2.54 0.01 -16.70
C LYS A 224 1.79 -0.57 -17.89
N THR A 225 2.02 0.00 -19.07
CA THR A 225 1.43 -0.43 -20.36
C THR A 225 2.47 -0.92 -21.37
N GLY A 226 3.75 -0.75 -21.05
CA GLY A 226 4.89 -1.14 -21.87
C GLY A 226 6.18 -1.24 -21.05
N LYS A 227 7.31 -1.44 -21.74
CA LYS A 227 8.64 -1.63 -21.12
C LYS A 227 9.39 -0.32 -20.90
N GLY A 228 9.00 0.77 -21.57
CA GLY A 228 9.63 2.09 -21.39
C GLY A 228 9.36 2.67 -20.01
N HIS A 229 10.28 3.47 -19.49
CA HIS A 229 10.19 4.03 -18.13
C HIS A 229 8.89 4.83 -17.92
N ASN A 230 8.37 5.47 -18.97
CA ASN A 230 7.18 6.32 -18.94
C ASN A 230 5.94 5.69 -19.61
N ASP A 231 5.99 4.41 -19.92
CA ASP A 231 4.86 3.69 -20.52
C ASP A 231 3.80 3.38 -19.46
N PHE A 232 2.98 4.36 -19.14
CA PHE A 232 1.88 4.24 -18.18
C PHE A 232 0.51 4.46 -18.83
N SER A 233 -0.52 3.89 -18.21
CA SER A 233 -1.91 4.21 -18.50
C SER A 233 -2.22 5.69 -18.21
N ALA A 234 -3.38 6.17 -18.64
CA ALA A 234 -3.94 7.38 -18.06
C ALA A 234 -4.13 7.19 -16.54
N GLN A 235 -4.14 8.28 -15.79
CA GLN A 235 -4.47 8.25 -14.37
C GLN A 235 -5.92 7.80 -14.17
N GLU A 236 -6.11 6.69 -13.46
CA GLU A 236 -7.39 6.10 -13.16
C GLU A 236 -7.86 6.58 -11.77
N PRO A 237 -9.06 7.20 -11.66
CA PRO A 237 -9.52 7.74 -10.39
C PRO A 237 -9.87 6.65 -9.38
N GLN A 238 -9.42 6.84 -8.14
CA GLN A 238 -9.73 5.99 -7.02
C GLN A 238 -10.78 6.65 -6.12
N TYR A 239 -11.75 5.87 -5.67
CA TYR A 239 -12.86 6.36 -4.85
C TYR A 239 -13.02 5.52 -3.59
N ILE A 240 -13.37 6.17 -2.48
CA ILE A 240 -13.91 5.52 -1.30
C ILE A 240 -15.43 5.67 -1.31
N GLU A 241 -16.14 4.54 -1.23
CA GLU A 241 -17.59 4.49 -1.04
C GLU A 241 -17.92 4.49 0.46
N PRO A 242 -19.00 5.15 0.89
CA PRO A 242 -19.44 5.12 2.27
C PRO A 242 -19.77 3.69 2.72
N SER A 243 -19.30 3.30 3.89
CA SER A 243 -19.73 2.05 4.51
C SER A 243 -21.24 2.05 4.71
N SER A 244 -21.91 0.91 4.46
CA SER A 244 -23.31 0.70 4.80
C SER A 244 -23.55 0.51 6.30
N ASN A 245 -22.49 0.27 7.07
CA ASN A 245 -22.51 0.08 8.51
C ASN A 245 -22.34 1.41 9.27
N LEU A 246 -22.06 1.37 10.58
CA LEU A 246 -21.88 2.56 11.39
C LEU A 246 -20.73 3.43 10.85
N ARG A 247 -20.97 4.74 10.76
CA ARG A 247 -20.00 5.74 10.29
C ARG A 247 -19.78 6.83 11.32
N TRP A 248 -18.56 7.34 11.38
CA TRP A 248 -18.21 8.44 12.26
C TRP A 248 -18.33 9.77 11.53
N GLN A 249 -19.13 10.70 12.08
CA GLN A 249 -19.49 11.95 11.43
C GLN A 249 -18.95 13.20 12.15
N LYS A 250 -18.33 13.01 13.31
CA LYS A 250 -17.79 14.10 14.11
C LYS A 250 -16.32 14.36 13.74
N LYS A 251 -15.75 15.42 14.30
CA LYS A 251 -14.34 15.77 14.11
C LYS A 251 -13.41 14.59 14.39
N VAL A 252 -12.39 14.44 13.55
CA VAL A 252 -11.31 13.46 13.70
C VAL A 252 -9.99 14.20 13.60
N VAL A 253 -9.07 13.89 14.50
CA VAL A 253 -7.67 14.26 14.37
C VAL A 253 -6.88 12.98 14.09
N LEU A 254 -6.31 12.90 12.88
CA LEU A 254 -5.43 11.81 12.46
C LEU A 254 -3.99 12.16 12.84
N LEU A 255 -3.32 11.27 13.60
CA LEU A 255 -1.93 11.50 14.00
C LEU A 255 -0.98 10.74 13.09
N THR A 256 0.01 11.47 12.54
CA THR A 256 1.02 10.94 11.63
C THR A 256 2.44 11.23 12.12
N ASN A 257 3.40 10.43 11.65
CA ASN A 257 4.84 10.67 11.78
C ASN A 257 5.59 10.04 10.61
N ARG A 258 6.90 10.20 10.57
CA ARG A 258 7.75 9.64 9.50
C ARG A 258 7.64 8.12 9.36
N GLY A 259 7.23 7.39 10.39
CA GLY A 259 6.98 5.94 10.35
C GLY A 259 5.66 5.53 9.67
N VAL A 260 4.80 6.47 9.27
CA VAL A 260 3.57 6.20 8.50
C VAL A 260 3.95 5.98 7.04
N PHE A 261 3.83 4.72 6.56
CA PHE A 261 4.37 4.31 5.26
C PHE A 261 3.39 3.39 4.51
N SER A 262 3.49 3.34 3.16
CA SER A 262 2.75 2.39 2.32
C SER A 262 1.22 2.52 2.52
N ALA A 263 0.48 1.45 2.84
CA ALA A 263 -0.97 1.50 3.05
C ALA A 263 -1.40 2.52 4.12
N ALA A 264 -0.54 2.87 5.07
CA ALA A 264 -0.83 3.93 6.04
C ALA A 264 -0.66 5.33 5.44
N ASN A 265 0.26 5.50 4.50
CA ASN A 265 0.39 6.71 3.70
C ASN A 265 -0.84 6.89 2.79
N GLU A 266 -1.26 5.83 2.09
CA GLU A 266 -2.50 5.84 1.29
C GLU A 266 -3.73 6.15 2.15
N PHE A 267 -3.84 5.56 3.34
CA PHE A 267 -4.90 5.88 4.28
C PHE A 267 -4.89 7.36 4.67
N THR A 268 -3.71 7.96 4.87
CA THR A 268 -3.58 9.40 5.15
C THR A 268 -4.09 10.23 3.97
N THR A 269 -3.76 9.84 2.73
CA THR A 269 -4.29 10.46 1.50
C THR A 269 -5.82 10.41 1.48
N TYR A 270 -6.42 9.26 1.77
CA TYR A 270 -7.86 9.10 1.81
C TYR A 270 -8.51 10.00 2.87
N MET A 271 -7.95 10.03 4.07
CA MET A 271 -8.48 10.79 5.19
C MET A 271 -8.39 12.30 4.98
N LYS A 272 -7.37 12.80 4.26
CA LYS A 272 -7.28 14.22 3.88
C LYS A 272 -8.41 14.68 2.94
N CYS A 273 -9.09 13.76 2.28
CA CYS A 273 -10.26 14.06 1.46
C CYS A 273 -11.57 14.14 2.27
N MET A 274 -11.55 13.85 3.58
CA MET A 274 -12.72 13.85 4.44
C MET A 274 -12.82 15.20 5.20
N PRO A 275 -13.90 15.98 5.04
CA PRO A 275 -13.97 17.37 5.53
C PRO A 275 -13.90 17.51 7.05
N GLN A 276 -14.22 16.44 7.82
CA GLN A 276 -14.17 16.43 9.28
C GLN A 276 -12.80 16.01 9.84
N VAL A 277 -11.83 15.67 8.98
CA VAL A 277 -10.51 15.18 9.38
C VAL A 277 -9.47 16.29 9.34
N THR A 278 -8.65 16.34 10.36
CA THR A 278 -7.45 17.19 10.45
C THR A 278 -6.24 16.30 10.73
N VAL A 279 -5.18 16.42 9.95
CA VAL A 279 -3.94 15.65 10.12
C VAL A 279 -2.97 16.45 10.98
N VAL A 280 -2.44 15.82 12.04
CA VAL A 280 -1.53 16.45 13.01
C VAL A 280 -0.32 15.56 13.25
N GLY A 281 0.83 16.16 13.41
CA GLY A 281 2.08 15.46 13.71
C GLY A 281 3.16 15.80 12.71
N ASP A 282 3.80 14.80 12.15
CA ASP A 282 4.91 14.99 11.22
C ASP A 282 4.56 14.47 9.83
N HIS A 283 5.36 14.88 8.85
CA HIS A 283 5.34 14.39 7.48
C HIS A 283 5.44 12.86 7.45
N THR A 284 4.64 12.21 6.62
CA THR A 284 4.64 10.74 6.49
C THR A 284 5.87 10.21 5.76
N GLY A 285 6.10 8.91 5.83
CA GLY A 285 7.23 8.25 5.17
C GLY A 285 7.05 8.00 3.68
N GLY A 286 5.83 8.16 3.16
CA GLY A 286 5.55 7.92 1.75
C GLY A 286 5.35 6.46 1.38
N GLY A 287 5.97 6.02 0.28
CA GLY A 287 5.84 4.67 -0.23
C GLY A 287 4.53 4.45 -0.99
N SER A 288 4.31 5.23 -2.05
CA SER A 288 3.05 5.23 -2.82
C SER A 288 3.02 4.20 -3.96
N GLY A 289 4.11 3.73 -4.46
CA GLY A 289 4.13 2.80 -5.59
C GLY A 289 3.65 1.41 -5.19
N LEU A 290 2.43 1.00 -5.58
CA LEU A 290 1.93 -0.34 -5.31
C LEU A 290 2.97 -1.39 -5.71
N PRO A 291 3.53 -2.18 -4.74
CA PRO A 291 4.68 -3.03 -5.03
C PRO A 291 4.29 -4.36 -5.67
N PHE A 292 5.16 -4.81 -6.59
CA PHE A 292 5.12 -6.13 -7.20
C PHE A 292 6.37 -6.92 -6.80
N THR A 293 6.38 -8.20 -7.14
CA THR A 293 7.52 -9.08 -6.92
C THR A 293 7.84 -9.87 -8.18
N ALA A 294 9.14 -10.12 -8.38
CA ALA A 294 9.64 -10.99 -9.44
C ALA A 294 10.75 -11.89 -8.90
N SER A 295 10.94 -13.06 -9.50
CA SER A 295 11.99 -14.02 -9.13
C SER A 295 13.19 -13.90 -10.03
N LEU A 296 14.39 -14.02 -9.45
CA LEU A 296 15.65 -14.15 -10.16
C LEU A 296 15.92 -15.64 -10.50
N PRO A 297 16.83 -15.94 -11.45
CA PRO A 297 17.18 -17.31 -11.82
C PRO A 297 17.62 -18.19 -10.64
N ASN A 298 18.33 -17.62 -9.66
CA ASN A 298 18.78 -18.32 -8.44
C ASN A 298 17.68 -18.52 -7.38
N GLY A 299 16.42 -18.12 -7.67
CA GLY A 299 15.29 -18.24 -6.76
C GLY A 299 15.17 -17.09 -5.74
N TRP A 300 16.04 -16.08 -5.75
CA TRP A 300 15.83 -14.88 -4.95
C TRP A 300 14.64 -14.08 -5.49
N THR A 301 14.03 -13.27 -4.63
CA THR A 301 12.86 -12.48 -5.02
C THR A 301 13.15 -11.01 -4.82
N VAL A 302 12.95 -10.22 -5.87
CA VAL A 302 12.97 -8.76 -5.78
C VAL A 302 11.54 -8.22 -5.67
N ARG A 303 11.31 -7.29 -4.74
CA ARG A 303 10.10 -6.47 -4.62
C ARG A 303 10.44 -5.06 -5.06
N PHE A 304 9.52 -4.40 -5.74
CA PHE A 304 9.73 -3.05 -6.28
C PHE A 304 8.38 -2.32 -6.48
N SER A 305 8.41 -0.98 -6.46
CA SER A 305 7.26 -0.12 -6.78
C SER A 305 6.95 -0.18 -8.27
N ALA A 306 5.71 -0.51 -8.65
CA ALA A 306 5.29 -0.71 -10.04
C ALA A 306 4.15 0.19 -10.52
N CYS A 307 3.26 0.63 -9.63
CA CYS A 307 2.09 1.44 -9.97
C CYS A 307 2.10 2.72 -9.16
N PRO A 308 2.48 3.87 -9.73
CA PRO A 308 2.51 5.13 -9.00
C PRO A 308 1.10 5.56 -8.62
N THR A 309 0.91 6.01 -7.36
CA THR A 309 -0.33 6.58 -6.86
C THR A 309 -0.19 8.08 -6.62
N TYR A 310 -1.31 8.78 -6.66
CA TYR A 310 -1.40 10.23 -6.57
C TYR A 310 -2.55 10.61 -5.64
N ASP A 311 -2.44 11.77 -5.01
CA ASP A 311 -3.57 12.36 -4.27
C ASP A 311 -4.69 12.85 -5.21
N ALA A 312 -5.79 13.35 -4.63
CA ALA A 312 -6.93 13.87 -5.39
C ALA A 312 -6.59 15.13 -6.21
N ASN A 313 -5.43 15.76 -6.00
CA ASN A 313 -4.92 16.92 -6.74
C ASN A 313 -3.83 16.53 -7.76
N HIS A 314 -3.67 15.24 -8.04
CA HIS A 314 -2.66 14.68 -8.94
C HIS A 314 -1.20 14.83 -8.47
N ASN A 315 -0.94 15.09 -7.20
CA ASN A 315 0.41 15.10 -6.66
C ASN A 315 0.85 13.68 -6.30
N GLN A 316 2.09 13.34 -6.59
CA GLN A 316 2.70 12.10 -6.15
C GLN A 316 2.89 12.09 -4.63
N THR A 317 2.62 10.96 -3.98
CA THR A 317 2.72 10.78 -2.54
C THR A 317 3.88 9.87 -2.11
N GLU A 318 4.79 9.56 -3.04
CA GLU A 318 5.95 8.68 -2.80
C GLU A 318 6.87 9.19 -1.71
N PHE A 319 7.10 10.50 -1.66
CA PHE A 319 7.94 11.10 -0.62
C PHE A 319 7.19 11.46 0.67
N GLY A 320 5.89 11.15 0.73
CA GLY A 320 5.06 11.38 1.91
C GLY A 320 4.07 12.54 1.76
N ILE A 321 3.35 12.80 2.82
CA ILE A 321 2.23 13.75 2.91
C ILE A 321 2.46 14.66 4.10
N ASP A 322 2.33 15.98 3.88
CA ASP A 322 2.39 16.96 4.95
C ASP A 322 1.13 16.90 5.83
N PRO A 323 1.28 17.00 7.17
CA PRO A 323 0.15 17.22 8.06
C PRO A 323 -0.44 18.63 7.87
N ASP A 324 -1.67 18.82 8.35
CA ASP A 324 -2.28 20.16 8.40
C ASP A 324 -1.67 21.02 9.52
N TYR A 325 -1.21 20.36 10.59
CA TYR A 325 -0.45 20.96 11.69
C TYR A 325 0.82 20.16 11.95
N ASN A 326 1.97 20.73 11.63
CA ASN A 326 3.25 20.14 11.97
C ASN A 326 3.53 20.34 13.48
N VAL A 327 3.53 19.25 14.22
CA VAL A 327 3.73 19.21 15.67
C VAL A 327 4.71 18.10 16.01
N ALA A 328 5.79 18.43 16.72
CA ALA A 328 6.78 17.45 17.18
C ALA A 328 6.63 17.19 18.68
N LEU A 329 7.09 16.03 19.13
CA LEU A 329 7.29 15.75 20.56
C LEU A 329 8.34 16.70 21.12
N THR A 330 8.07 17.26 22.30
CA THR A 330 9.02 18.10 23.02
C THR A 330 9.55 17.38 24.27
N ASP A 331 10.81 17.61 24.60
CA ASP A 331 11.42 17.05 25.82
C ASP A 331 10.70 17.55 27.08
N GLU A 332 10.19 18.78 27.04
CA GLU A 332 9.45 19.37 28.16
C GLU A 332 8.17 18.56 28.46
N ASP A 333 7.36 18.28 27.43
CA ASP A 333 6.15 17.49 27.62
C ASP A 333 6.45 16.04 27.92
N PHE A 334 7.45 15.45 27.23
CA PHE A 334 7.90 14.09 27.47
C PHE A 334 8.27 13.88 28.95
N ASN A 335 9.05 14.79 29.53
CA ASN A 335 9.46 14.73 30.94
C ASN A 335 8.29 14.89 31.91
N LYS A 336 7.24 15.59 31.50
CA LYS A 336 5.95 15.67 32.24
C LYS A 336 5.05 14.46 32.00
N GLY A 337 5.46 13.51 31.15
CA GLY A 337 4.68 12.34 30.77
C GLY A 337 3.52 12.64 29.82
N LYS A 338 3.62 13.70 29.04
CA LYS A 338 2.66 14.12 28.04
C LYS A 338 3.19 13.88 26.63
N ASP A 339 2.30 13.53 25.72
CA ASP A 339 2.57 13.50 24.29
C ASP A 339 2.10 14.80 23.66
N THR A 340 3.03 15.66 23.25
CA THR A 340 2.74 16.98 22.69
C THR A 340 1.74 16.92 21.53
N ILE A 341 1.86 15.88 20.68
CA ILE A 341 1.02 15.69 19.50
C ILE A 341 -0.42 15.31 19.91
N ILE A 342 -0.56 14.37 20.86
CA ILE A 342 -1.88 14.00 21.40
C ILE A 342 -2.52 15.20 22.14
N GLU A 343 -1.75 15.96 22.95
CA GLU A 343 -2.26 17.12 23.64
C GLU A 343 -2.71 18.22 22.67
N HIS A 344 -1.99 18.44 21.57
CA HIS A 344 -2.41 19.35 20.51
C HIS A 344 -3.73 18.88 19.86
N ALA A 345 -3.85 17.58 19.55
CA ALA A 345 -5.06 17.00 19.01
C ALA A 345 -6.28 17.18 19.97
N ARG A 346 -6.07 16.97 21.27
CA ARG A 346 -7.09 17.20 22.29
C ARG A 346 -7.53 18.67 22.32
N THR A 347 -6.59 19.59 22.19
CA THR A 347 -6.90 21.03 22.12
C THR A 347 -7.78 21.37 20.92
N LEU A 348 -7.48 20.82 19.73
CA LEU A 348 -8.28 21.01 18.51
C LEU A 348 -9.70 20.45 18.64
N LEU A 349 -9.87 19.33 19.34
CA LEU A 349 -11.17 18.70 19.53
C LEU A 349 -12.00 19.37 20.64
N ASN A 350 -11.36 19.98 21.64
CA ASN A 350 -12.03 20.69 22.75
C ASN A 350 -12.40 22.15 22.40
N ASN A 351 -11.72 22.75 21.42
CA ASN A 351 -12.06 24.10 20.94
C ASN A 351 -13.15 23.99 19.87
N ASN A 352 -14.37 24.32 20.23
CA ASN A 352 -15.54 24.40 19.34
C ASN A 352 -15.60 25.71 18.56
#